data_0cd1bd2fea16f0db2adea556812fb178
#
_entry.id   0cd1bd2fea16f0db2adea556812fb178
#
_cell.length_a   1.000
_cell.length_b   1.000
_cell.length_c   1.000
_cell.angle_alpha   90.00
_cell.angle_beta   90.00
_cell.angle_gamma   90.00
#
_symmetry.space_group_name_H-M   'P 1'
#
loop_
_entity.id
_entity.type
_entity.pdbx_description
1 polymer ?
#
loop_
_entity_poly.entity_id
_entity_poly.type
_entity_poly.pdbx_seq_one_letter_code
_entity_poly.pdbx_strand_id
1 'polypeptide(L)'
;MGAGATFSRPHLFASLTTLLLLNALAPMAIQDIALRGLAVSGLNFFAISVVFPIAAYAIWAIAHNAPAAPVRRTDWAVGAIVLVMAVVPIHLAAKAALVPLSAYMLATAKRDDVTFRIGFIGAALTGALVWGALLLTAFAKPILAIDAAIVQTLTGVAVDGNVLSIGQRPGVAFDKIIILGACSSLRNISQVIILWASLVQLFEVRVTARVVAAGLLAIASTVLVNAIRISLIVAYPQHLQFIHHGIGSSLLGLVALVAAFAIIGSSILRSKRHAVA
;
A
#
# COMPACT_ATOMS: atom_id res chain seq x y z
N MET A 1 -3.17 -22.27 37.79
CA MET A 1 -1.81 -21.81 37.49
C MET A 1 -1.87 -21.22 36.08
N GLY A 2 -1.90 -19.89 35.98
CA GLY A 2 -1.99 -19.21 34.70
C GLY A 2 -0.70 -19.44 33.90
N ALA A 3 -0.82 -19.99 32.70
CA ALA A 3 0.25 -20.00 31.74
C ALA A 3 0.61 -18.54 31.45
N GLY A 4 1.70 -18.05 32.04
CA GLY A 4 2.25 -16.76 31.72
C GLY A 4 2.40 -16.69 30.20
N ALA A 5 1.86 -15.65 29.59
CA ALA A 5 1.91 -15.43 28.16
C ALA A 5 3.39 -15.39 27.74
N THR A 6 3.92 -16.54 27.31
CA THR A 6 5.29 -16.62 26.83
C THR A 6 5.35 -15.84 25.51
N PHE A 7 6.16 -14.80 25.50
CA PHE A 7 6.40 -13.99 24.31
C PHE A 7 6.91 -14.90 23.18
N SER A 8 6.12 -15.04 22.12
CA SER A 8 6.39 -16.00 21.06
C SER A 8 7.02 -15.33 19.83
N ARG A 9 7.67 -16.14 18.98
CA ARG A 9 8.30 -15.70 17.74
C ARG A 9 7.35 -14.89 16.84
N PRO A 10 6.08 -15.34 16.58
CA PRO A 10 5.11 -14.54 15.83
C PRO A 10 4.81 -13.19 16.45
N HIS A 11 4.66 -13.11 17.76
CA HIS A 11 4.42 -11.85 18.47
C HIS A 11 5.61 -10.90 18.37
N LEU A 12 6.85 -11.39 18.47
CA LEU A 12 8.05 -10.58 18.27
C LEU A 12 8.01 -9.91 16.88
N PHE A 13 7.79 -10.67 15.82
CA PHE A 13 7.82 -10.14 14.46
C PHE A 13 6.60 -9.27 14.14
N ALA A 14 5.43 -9.57 14.68
CA ALA A 14 4.27 -8.69 14.58
C ALA A 14 4.54 -7.34 15.23
N SER A 15 5.13 -7.32 16.44
CA SER A 15 5.50 -6.09 17.15
C SER A 15 6.53 -5.27 16.38
N LEU A 16 7.60 -5.90 15.89
CA LEU A 16 8.66 -5.23 15.13
C LEU A 16 8.12 -4.65 13.81
N THR A 17 7.33 -5.43 13.05
CA THR A 17 6.75 -4.98 11.79
C THR A 17 5.78 -3.82 12.01
N THR A 18 4.93 -3.88 13.04
CA THR A 18 4.00 -2.81 13.39
C THR A 18 4.74 -1.56 13.86
N LEU A 19 5.78 -1.70 14.68
CA LEU A 19 6.60 -0.59 15.14
C LEU A 19 7.24 0.16 13.95
N LEU A 20 7.86 -0.59 13.02
CA LEU A 20 8.45 0.00 11.82
C LEU A 20 7.39 0.66 10.93
N LEU A 21 6.21 0.06 10.79
CA LEU A 21 5.10 0.63 10.04
C LEU A 21 4.64 1.95 10.66
N LEU A 22 4.40 1.99 11.98
CA LEU A 22 4.01 3.20 12.70
C LEU A 22 5.06 4.29 12.57
N ASN A 23 6.34 3.95 12.75
CA ASN A 23 7.45 4.89 12.59
C ASN A 23 7.53 5.43 11.15
N ALA A 24 7.33 4.57 10.13
CA ALA A 24 7.36 4.98 8.73
C ALA A 24 6.18 5.93 8.36
N LEU A 25 5.04 5.81 9.03
CA LEU A 25 3.83 6.61 8.78
C LEU A 25 3.75 7.86 9.65
N ALA A 26 4.41 7.87 10.82
CA ALA A 26 4.35 8.97 11.78
C ALA A 26 4.68 10.35 11.19
N PRO A 27 5.71 10.53 10.32
CA PRO A 27 5.99 11.82 9.73
C PRO A 27 4.85 12.35 8.85
N MET A 28 4.15 11.47 8.12
CA MET A 28 2.98 11.87 7.32
C MET A 28 1.84 12.37 8.21
N ALA A 29 1.56 11.64 9.30
CA ALA A 29 0.53 12.02 10.26
C ALA A 29 0.88 13.35 10.96
N ILE A 30 2.12 13.52 11.40
CA ILE A 30 2.59 14.74 12.06
C ILE A 30 2.47 15.94 11.11
N GLN A 31 2.90 15.78 9.86
CA GLN A 31 2.80 16.82 8.85
C GLN A 31 1.34 17.18 8.55
N ASP A 32 0.46 16.20 8.42
CA ASP A 32 -0.97 16.45 8.18
C ASP A 32 -1.62 17.19 9.36
N ILE A 33 -1.31 16.80 10.60
CA ILE A 33 -1.76 17.49 11.82
C ILE A 33 -1.25 18.94 11.87
N ALA A 34 0.02 19.15 11.52
CA ALA A 34 0.60 20.49 11.50
C ALA A 34 -0.07 21.42 10.46
N LEU A 35 -0.49 20.87 9.33
CA LEU A 35 -1.12 21.64 8.24
C LEU A 35 -2.62 21.86 8.44
N ARG A 36 -3.35 20.91 9.02
CA ARG A 36 -4.83 20.88 9.06
C ARG A 36 -5.42 20.90 10.46
N GLY A 37 -4.60 20.68 11.49
CA GLY A 37 -5.03 20.47 12.86
C GLY A 37 -5.53 19.05 13.13
N LEU A 38 -5.53 18.66 14.41
CA LEU A 38 -5.81 17.29 14.85
C LEU A 38 -7.20 16.77 14.42
N ALA A 39 -8.24 17.60 14.56
CA ALA A 39 -9.62 17.20 14.27
C ALA A 39 -9.82 16.89 12.77
N VAL A 40 -9.34 17.76 11.89
CA VAL A 40 -9.46 17.58 10.43
C VAL A 40 -8.59 16.42 9.96
N SER A 41 -7.37 16.29 10.49
CA SER A 41 -6.48 15.17 10.17
C SER A 41 -7.07 13.84 10.62
N GLY A 42 -7.69 13.78 11.79
CA GLY A 42 -8.37 12.57 12.27
C GLY A 42 -9.51 12.13 11.34
N LEU A 43 -10.33 13.05 10.86
CA LEU A 43 -11.39 12.76 9.88
C LEU A 43 -10.85 12.25 8.53
N ASN A 44 -9.64 12.65 8.16
CA ASN A 44 -8.95 12.23 6.94
C ASN A 44 -7.94 11.09 7.17
N PHE A 45 -8.07 10.37 8.30
CA PHE A 45 -7.13 9.30 8.67
C PHE A 45 -5.66 9.73 8.62
N PHE A 46 -5.35 10.98 8.98
CA PHE A 46 -3.99 11.54 9.01
C PHE A 46 -3.25 11.43 7.65
N ALA A 47 -3.97 11.56 6.55
CA ALA A 47 -3.49 11.32 5.18
C ALA A 47 -2.92 9.91 4.94
N ILE A 48 -3.17 8.97 5.86
CA ILE A 48 -2.74 7.57 5.77
C ILE A 48 -3.83 6.76 5.06
N SER A 49 -3.41 5.97 4.06
CA SER A 49 -4.33 5.04 3.40
C SER A 49 -4.83 3.97 4.38
N VAL A 50 -6.12 3.69 4.33
CA VAL A 50 -6.78 2.65 5.18
C VAL A 50 -6.18 1.24 4.99
N VAL A 51 -5.46 1.01 3.91
CA VAL A 51 -4.78 -0.27 3.64
C VAL A 51 -3.69 -0.57 4.68
N PHE A 52 -3.02 0.45 5.24
CA PHE A 52 -2.01 0.23 6.27
C PHE A 52 -2.61 -0.24 7.61
N PRO A 53 -3.68 0.36 8.16
CA PRO A 53 -4.41 -0.22 9.29
C PRO A 53 -4.91 -1.65 9.04
N ILE A 54 -5.41 -1.96 7.82
CA ILE A 54 -5.82 -3.32 7.45
C ILE A 54 -4.62 -4.28 7.53
N ALA A 55 -3.46 -3.89 7.01
CA ALA A 55 -2.24 -4.71 7.09
C ALA A 55 -1.79 -4.93 8.53
N ALA A 56 -1.80 -3.89 9.36
CA ALA A 56 -1.47 -3.98 10.78
C ALA A 56 -2.44 -4.92 11.52
N TYR A 57 -3.74 -4.78 11.27
CA TYR A 57 -4.76 -5.69 11.82
C TYR A 57 -4.51 -7.14 11.39
N ALA A 58 -4.24 -7.38 10.10
CA ALA A 58 -3.97 -8.72 9.59
C ALA A 58 -2.74 -9.35 10.27
N ILE A 59 -1.64 -8.59 10.44
CA ILE A 59 -0.43 -9.04 11.12
C ILE A 59 -0.75 -9.46 12.56
N TRP A 60 -1.49 -8.63 13.30
CA TRP A 60 -1.84 -8.93 14.70
C TRP A 60 -2.85 -10.06 14.83
N ALA A 61 -3.88 -10.13 13.98
CA ALA A 61 -4.85 -11.22 13.96
C ALA A 61 -4.19 -12.58 13.68
N ILE A 62 -3.22 -12.61 12.75
CA ILE A 62 -2.44 -13.79 12.42
C ILE A 62 -1.53 -14.20 13.61
N ALA A 63 -0.85 -13.23 14.23
CA ALA A 63 0.03 -13.49 15.36
C ALA A 63 -0.72 -13.97 16.61
N HIS A 64 -1.91 -13.36 16.87
CA HIS A 64 -2.73 -13.69 18.05
C HIS A 64 -3.22 -15.14 18.03
N ASN A 65 -3.56 -15.66 16.87
CA ASN A 65 -4.05 -17.04 16.69
C ASN A 65 -2.92 -18.05 16.45
N ALA A 66 -1.65 -17.60 16.57
CA ALA A 66 -0.50 -18.46 16.32
C ALA A 66 -0.22 -19.41 17.49
N PRO A 67 0.20 -20.65 17.23
CA PRO A 67 0.77 -21.49 18.25
C PRO A 67 2.04 -20.85 18.81
N ALA A 68 2.26 -21.04 20.12
CA ALA A 68 3.47 -20.54 20.77
C ALA A 68 4.72 -21.19 20.16
N ALA A 69 5.58 -20.38 19.56
CA ALA A 69 6.85 -20.81 19.00
C ALA A 69 7.99 -20.08 19.74
N PRO A 70 9.05 -20.78 20.14
CA PRO A 70 10.15 -20.17 20.88
C PRO A 70 10.91 -19.17 20.00
N VAL A 71 11.29 -18.05 20.60
CA VAL A 71 12.15 -17.05 19.96
C VAL A 71 13.58 -17.58 19.92
N ARG A 72 14.20 -17.58 18.74
CA ARG A 72 15.58 -18.02 18.53
C ARG A 72 16.56 -16.90 18.91
N ARG A 73 17.80 -17.24 19.23
CA ARG A 73 18.85 -16.23 19.49
C ARG A 73 19.06 -15.28 18.29
N THR A 74 18.97 -15.81 17.09
CA THR A 74 19.06 -15.01 15.85
C THR A 74 17.88 -14.04 15.68
N ASP A 75 16.68 -14.42 16.13
CA ASP A 75 15.51 -13.55 16.10
C ASP A 75 15.70 -12.31 17.01
N TRP A 76 16.33 -12.52 18.19
CA TRP A 76 16.68 -11.43 19.10
C TRP A 76 17.73 -10.50 18.52
N ALA A 77 18.76 -11.05 17.85
CA ALA A 77 19.78 -10.25 17.19
C ALA A 77 19.19 -9.39 16.07
N VAL A 78 18.34 -9.97 15.22
CA VAL A 78 17.61 -9.22 14.17
C VAL A 78 16.69 -8.18 14.80
N GLY A 79 15.96 -8.54 15.85
CA GLY A 79 15.10 -7.60 16.58
C GLY A 79 15.85 -6.41 17.14
N ALA A 80 17.03 -6.63 17.73
CA ALA A 80 17.89 -5.55 18.25
C ALA A 80 18.36 -4.61 17.13
N ILE A 81 18.82 -5.15 16.00
CA ILE A 81 19.22 -4.35 14.83
C ILE A 81 18.05 -3.49 14.33
N VAL A 82 16.87 -4.11 14.18
CA VAL A 82 15.66 -3.42 13.73
C VAL A 82 15.25 -2.30 14.69
N LEU A 83 15.33 -2.55 16.02
CA LEU A 83 15.04 -1.52 17.02
C LEU A 83 16.02 -0.35 16.93
N VAL A 84 17.31 -0.63 16.76
CA VAL A 84 18.31 0.43 16.55
C VAL A 84 17.95 1.25 15.31
N MET A 85 17.64 0.61 14.19
CA MET A 85 17.23 1.31 12.97
C MET A 85 15.93 2.11 13.13
N ALA A 86 15.00 1.63 13.96
CA ALA A 86 13.76 2.34 14.25
C ALA A 86 13.96 3.62 15.08
N VAL A 87 14.99 3.64 15.94
CA VAL A 87 15.28 4.77 16.83
C VAL A 87 16.18 5.81 16.16
N VAL A 88 16.99 5.41 15.16
CA VAL A 88 17.85 6.34 14.43
C VAL A 88 16.97 7.39 13.72
N PRO A 89 17.21 8.70 13.92
CA PRO A 89 16.35 9.77 13.38
C PRO A 89 16.63 10.03 11.88
N ILE A 90 16.75 8.96 11.11
CA ILE A 90 16.89 9.00 9.65
C ILE A 90 15.59 8.53 9.06
N HIS A 91 14.88 9.39 8.36
CA HIS A 91 13.57 9.14 7.77
C HIS A 91 13.47 7.85 6.94
N LEU A 92 14.59 7.39 6.37
CA LEU A 92 14.64 6.20 5.55
C LEU A 92 14.98 4.94 6.36
N ALA A 93 15.58 5.06 7.55
CA ALA A 93 16.07 3.91 8.31
C ALA A 93 14.97 2.94 8.72
N ALA A 94 13.88 3.44 9.32
CA ALA A 94 12.76 2.62 9.72
C ALA A 94 12.06 1.95 8.52
N LYS A 95 11.93 2.66 7.39
CA LYS A 95 11.37 2.10 6.16
C LYS A 95 12.30 1.03 5.59
N ALA A 96 13.61 1.32 5.52
CA ALA A 96 14.61 0.39 5.01
C ALA A 96 14.71 -0.87 5.87
N ALA A 97 14.53 -0.78 7.20
CA ALA A 97 14.56 -1.91 8.12
C ALA A 97 13.46 -2.96 7.85
N LEU A 98 12.33 -2.55 7.25
CA LEU A 98 11.29 -3.50 6.82
C LEU A 98 11.79 -4.51 5.79
N VAL A 99 12.74 -4.12 4.93
CA VAL A 99 13.28 -4.99 3.87
C VAL A 99 14.01 -6.19 4.46
N PRO A 100 15.11 -6.02 5.24
CA PRO A 100 15.82 -7.16 5.82
C PRO A 100 14.97 -7.91 6.85
N LEU A 101 14.06 -7.25 7.61
CA LEU A 101 13.16 -7.92 8.52
C LEU A 101 12.22 -8.88 7.78
N SER A 102 11.58 -8.42 6.70
CA SER A 102 10.69 -9.25 5.90
C SER A 102 11.44 -10.38 5.20
N ALA A 103 12.62 -10.09 4.63
CA ALA A 103 13.48 -11.09 4.01
C ALA A 103 13.92 -12.17 5.02
N TYR A 104 14.29 -11.78 6.24
CA TYR A 104 14.66 -12.72 7.30
C TYR A 104 13.49 -13.66 7.67
N MET A 105 12.28 -13.09 7.86
CA MET A 105 11.09 -13.89 8.16
C MET A 105 10.78 -14.89 7.04
N LEU A 106 10.82 -14.45 5.79
CA LEU A 106 10.56 -15.30 4.61
C LEU A 106 11.62 -16.40 4.44
N ALA A 107 12.89 -16.10 4.73
CA ALA A 107 14.00 -17.05 4.59
C ALA A 107 14.07 -18.08 5.72
N THR A 108 13.62 -17.72 6.94
CA THR A 108 13.79 -18.57 8.14
C THR A 108 12.54 -19.31 8.58
N ALA A 109 11.39 -19.02 7.96
CA ALA A 109 10.12 -19.68 8.24
C ALA A 109 9.66 -20.56 7.07
N LYS A 110 8.92 -21.62 7.35
CA LYS A 110 8.26 -22.43 6.32
C LYS A 110 7.07 -21.65 5.75
N ARG A 111 6.63 -21.98 4.53
CA ARG A 111 5.54 -21.26 3.83
C ARG A 111 4.19 -21.31 4.55
N ASP A 112 3.95 -22.33 5.35
CA ASP A 112 2.75 -22.52 6.17
C ASP A 112 2.87 -21.93 7.58
N ASP A 113 4.05 -21.45 7.96
CA ASP A 113 4.31 -20.81 9.27
C ASP A 113 3.70 -19.41 9.33
N VAL A 114 3.18 -19.08 10.50
CA VAL A 114 2.66 -17.73 10.82
C VAL A 114 3.72 -16.65 10.59
N THR A 115 4.98 -16.91 10.94
CA THR A 115 6.08 -15.96 10.72
C THR A 115 6.30 -15.68 9.24
N PHE A 116 6.16 -16.67 8.35
CA PHE A 116 6.21 -16.46 6.90
C PHE A 116 5.08 -15.56 6.44
N ARG A 117 3.87 -15.78 6.94
CA ARG A 117 2.68 -14.98 6.59
C ARG A 117 2.85 -13.50 6.98
N ILE A 118 3.37 -13.22 8.18
CA ILE A 118 3.72 -11.87 8.62
C ILE A 118 4.80 -11.28 7.71
N GLY A 119 5.85 -12.04 7.39
CA GLY A 119 6.92 -11.64 6.48
C GLY A 119 6.42 -11.31 5.08
N PHE A 120 5.42 -12.04 4.59
CA PHE A 120 4.81 -11.80 3.28
C PHE A 120 4.07 -10.46 3.24
N ILE A 121 3.29 -10.15 4.28
CA ILE A 121 2.64 -8.83 4.43
C ILE A 121 3.72 -7.74 4.58
N GLY A 122 4.76 -7.98 5.38
CA GLY A 122 5.90 -7.08 5.53
C GLY A 122 6.58 -6.77 4.19
N ALA A 123 6.82 -7.79 3.35
CA ALA A 123 7.38 -7.61 2.01
C ALA A 123 6.47 -6.76 1.11
N ALA A 124 5.14 -6.93 1.19
CA ALA A 124 4.19 -6.08 0.48
C ALA A 124 4.25 -4.62 0.96
N LEU A 125 4.40 -4.40 2.27
CA LEU A 125 4.57 -3.05 2.84
C LEU A 125 5.84 -2.38 2.33
N THR A 126 6.95 -3.11 2.11
CA THR A 126 8.17 -2.53 1.52
C THR A 126 7.92 -2.03 0.10
N GLY A 127 7.01 -2.65 -0.65
CA GLY A 127 6.62 -2.21 -2.00
C GLY A 127 6.15 -0.75 -2.01
N ALA A 128 5.29 -0.38 -1.05
CA ALA A 128 4.76 0.98 -0.95
C ALA A 128 5.73 1.97 -0.27
N LEU A 129 6.41 1.52 0.81
CA LEU A 129 7.16 2.42 1.68
C LEU A 129 8.61 2.65 1.21
N VAL A 130 9.18 1.71 0.45
CA VAL A 130 10.57 1.74 0.00
C VAL A 130 10.66 1.71 -1.53
N TRP A 131 10.23 0.60 -2.14
CA TRP A 131 10.45 0.35 -3.57
C TRP A 131 9.68 1.32 -4.45
N GLY A 132 8.43 1.69 -4.09
CA GLY A 132 7.66 2.67 -4.84
C GLY A 132 8.34 4.03 -4.94
N ALA A 133 8.92 4.50 -3.83
CA ALA A 133 9.67 5.76 -3.80
C ALA A 133 10.97 5.67 -4.61
N LEU A 134 11.74 4.59 -4.46
CA LEU A 134 12.98 4.37 -5.21
C LEU A 134 12.73 4.25 -6.72
N LEU A 135 11.70 3.52 -7.13
CA LEU A 135 11.31 3.39 -8.54
C LEU A 135 10.91 4.74 -9.14
N LEU A 136 10.13 5.55 -8.41
CA LEU A 136 9.79 6.90 -8.88
C LEU A 136 10.99 7.82 -8.90
N THR A 137 11.95 7.68 -8.00
CA THR A 137 13.17 8.48 -8.03
C THR A 137 14.05 8.13 -9.24
N ALA A 138 14.21 6.82 -9.50
CA ALA A 138 15.11 6.35 -10.56
C ALA A 138 14.46 6.37 -11.96
N PHE A 139 13.15 6.12 -12.04
CA PHE A 139 12.41 5.86 -13.27
C PHE A 139 11.13 6.69 -13.39
N ALA A 140 11.08 7.92 -12.82
CA ALA A 140 9.88 8.76 -12.87
C ALA A 140 9.37 8.96 -14.30
N LYS A 141 10.25 9.37 -15.24
CA LYS A 141 9.85 9.66 -16.62
C LYS A 141 9.13 8.49 -17.29
N PRO A 142 9.71 7.28 -17.41
CA PRO A 142 9.02 6.17 -18.08
C PRO A 142 7.77 5.72 -17.32
N ILE A 143 7.76 5.71 -16.00
CA ILE A 143 6.59 5.30 -15.22
C ILE A 143 5.41 6.26 -15.43
N LEU A 144 5.67 7.56 -15.33
CA LEU A 144 4.63 8.58 -15.50
C LEU A 144 4.17 8.70 -16.96
N ALA A 145 5.04 8.39 -17.94
CA ALA A 145 4.68 8.33 -19.34
C ALA A 145 3.68 7.21 -19.62
N ILE A 146 3.74 6.08 -18.90
CA ILE A 146 2.72 5.01 -19.00
C ILE A 146 1.35 5.53 -18.57
N ASP A 147 1.26 6.21 -17.42
CA ASP A 147 0.01 6.83 -16.97
C ASP A 147 -0.53 7.82 -18.01
N ALA A 148 0.34 8.67 -18.58
CA ALA A 148 -0.03 9.63 -19.62
C ALA A 148 -0.51 8.96 -20.91
N ALA A 149 0.12 7.87 -21.35
CA ALA A 149 -0.29 7.11 -22.53
C ALA A 149 -1.68 6.47 -22.34
N ILE A 150 -2.00 5.97 -21.13
CA ILE A 150 -3.34 5.45 -20.84
C ILE A 150 -4.38 6.57 -20.92
N VAL A 151 -4.07 7.75 -20.36
CA VAL A 151 -4.97 8.92 -20.44
C VAL A 151 -5.13 9.39 -21.89
N GLN A 152 -4.06 9.39 -22.69
CA GLN A 152 -4.12 9.70 -24.11
C GLN A 152 -5.11 8.80 -24.85
N THR A 153 -5.08 7.49 -24.59
CA THR A 153 -6.03 6.55 -25.23
C THR A 153 -7.48 6.82 -24.86
N LEU A 154 -7.74 7.35 -23.67
CA LEU A 154 -9.08 7.68 -23.19
C LEU A 154 -9.59 9.05 -23.67
N THR A 155 -8.68 10.02 -23.87
CA THR A 155 -9.06 11.44 -24.09
C THR A 155 -8.68 11.96 -25.48
N GLY A 156 -7.76 11.31 -26.17
CA GLY A 156 -7.22 11.79 -27.44
C GLY A 156 -6.27 12.99 -27.35
N VAL A 157 -5.91 13.47 -26.14
CA VAL A 157 -5.03 14.63 -25.96
C VAL A 157 -3.60 14.31 -26.39
N ALA A 158 -2.88 15.31 -26.89
CA ALA A 158 -1.46 15.16 -27.20
C ALA A 158 -0.63 15.00 -25.92
N VAL A 159 0.33 14.07 -25.97
CA VAL A 159 1.19 13.70 -24.84
C VAL A 159 2.65 13.84 -25.22
N ASP A 160 3.44 14.43 -24.32
CA ASP A 160 4.90 14.48 -24.39
C ASP A 160 5.46 14.01 -23.04
N GLY A 161 5.97 12.78 -22.99
CA GLY A 161 6.39 12.14 -21.74
C GLY A 161 5.25 12.03 -20.72
N ASN A 162 5.32 12.77 -19.62
CA ASN A 162 4.27 12.85 -18.58
C ASN A 162 3.46 14.15 -18.63
N VAL A 163 3.53 14.89 -19.73
CA VAL A 163 2.82 16.16 -19.95
C VAL A 163 1.66 15.93 -20.91
N LEU A 164 0.46 16.33 -20.51
CA LEU A 164 -0.78 16.29 -21.29
C LEU A 164 -1.09 17.71 -21.78
N SER A 165 -1.22 17.92 -23.09
CA SER A 165 -1.54 19.20 -23.69
C SER A 165 -3.05 19.35 -23.86
N ILE A 166 -3.70 20.19 -23.05
CA ILE A 166 -5.16 20.40 -23.08
C ILE A 166 -5.59 21.56 -23.96
N GLY A 167 -4.62 22.34 -24.47
CA GLY A 167 -4.85 23.59 -25.23
C GLY A 167 -5.41 24.72 -24.37
N GLN A 168 -5.49 25.90 -24.95
CA GLN A 168 -6.09 27.03 -24.25
C GLN A 168 -7.62 26.87 -24.16
N ARG A 169 -8.15 27.05 -22.95
CA ARG A 169 -9.59 26.94 -22.68
C ARG A 169 -10.07 28.17 -21.91
N PRO A 170 -11.27 28.71 -22.20
CA PRO A 170 -11.81 29.83 -21.47
C PRO A 170 -11.91 29.54 -19.97
N GLY A 171 -11.43 30.49 -19.16
CA GLY A 171 -11.46 30.35 -17.69
C GLY A 171 -10.43 29.39 -17.08
N VAL A 172 -9.50 28.86 -17.88
CA VAL A 172 -8.40 27.99 -17.41
C VAL A 172 -7.08 28.70 -17.61
N ALA A 173 -6.30 28.84 -16.51
CA ALA A 173 -5.03 29.58 -16.52
C ALA A 173 -3.84 28.79 -17.08
N PHE A 174 -4.03 27.50 -17.45
CA PHE A 174 -2.98 26.60 -17.94
C PHE A 174 -3.45 25.82 -19.17
N ASP A 175 -2.52 25.48 -20.03
CA ASP A 175 -2.73 24.71 -21.27
C ASP A 175 -2.14 23.29 -21.21
N LYS A 176 -1.47 22.97 -20.10
CA LYS A 176 -0.78 21.68 -19.89
C LYS A 176 -1.03 21.15 -18.49
N ILE A 177 -1.14 19.83 -18.38
CA ILE A 177 -1.23 19.12 -17.11
C ILE A 177 -0.01 18.19 -17.00
N ILE A 178 0.71 18.28 -15.90
CA ILE A 178 1.88 17.43 -15.63
C ILE A 178 1.47 16.35 -14.64
N ILE A 179 1.62 15.08 -15.04
CA ILE A 179 1.41 13.95 -14.13
C ILE A 179 2.63 13.86 -13.21
N LEU A 180 2.39 13.99 -11.90
CA LEU A 180 3.42 13.87 -10.88
C LEU A 180 3.36 12.49 -10.20
N GLY A 181 4.43 12.11 -9.49
CA GLY A 181 4.51 10.85 -8.76
C GLY A 181 3.37 10.63 -7.76
N ALA A 182 2.85 11.72 -7.16
CA ALA A 182 1.68 11.65 -6.27
C ALA A 182 0.38 11.25 -6.99
N CYS A 183 0.29 11.47 -8.30
CA CYS A 183 -0.85 11.13 -9.14
C CYS A 183 -0.65 9.82 -9.91
N SER A 184 0.52 9.17 -9.75
CA SER A 184 0.88 7.95 -10.46
C SER A 184 0.07 6.75 -9.98
N SER A 185 -0.28 5.89 -10.91
CA SER A 185 -0.87 4.58 -10.65
C SER A 185 0.02 3.68 -9.81
N LEU A 186 1.36 3.86 -9.84
CA LEU A 186 2.30 3.05 -9.08
C LEU A 186 2.02 3.09 -7.56
N ARG A 187 1.66 4.27 -7.03
CA ARG A 187 1.26 4.41 -5.62
C ARG A 187 0.03 3.57 -5.30
N ASN A 188 -0.96 3.60 -6.18
CA ASN A 188 -2.20 2.85 -6.01
C ASN A 188 -1.98 1.35 -6.16
N ILE A 189 -1.13 0.92 -7.11
CA ILE A 189 -0.72 -0.48 -7.29
C ILE A 189 -0.12 -1.04 -6.01
N SER A 190 0.80 -0.30 -5.38
CA SER A 190 1.44 -0.71 -4.14
C SER A 190 0.42 -0.93 -3.01
N GLN A 191 -0.61 -0.09 -2.92
CA GLN A 191 -1.70 -0.25 -1.93
C GLN A 191 -2.54 -1.50 -2.19
N VAL A 192 -2.87 -1.80 -3.46
CA VAL A 192 -3.60 -3.02 -3.83
C VAL A 192 -2.79 -4.27 -3.51
N ILE A 193 -1.47 -4.25 -3.73
CA ILE A 193 -0.59 -5.36 -3.36
C ILE A 193 -0.61 -5.61 -1.86
N ILE A 194 -0.56 -4.56 -1.02
CA ILE A 194 -0.67 -4.68 0.43
C ILE A 194 -2.03 -5.26 0.82
N LEU A 195 -3.11 -4.75 0.25
CA LEU A 195 -4.46 -5.24 0.52
C LEU A 195 -4.59 -6.72 0.16
N TRP A 196 -4.15 -7.10 -1.05
CA TRP A 196 -4.17 -8.49 -1.52
C TRP A 196 -3.34 -9.40 -0.62
N ALA A 197 -2.11 -9.03 -0.30
CA ALA A 197 -1.24 -9.80 0.57
C ALA A 197 -1.86 -9.97 1.97
N SER A 198 -2.40 -8.88 2.55
CA SER A 198 -3.04 -8.91 3.86
C SER A 198 -4.26 -9.83 3.90
N LEU A 199 -5.14 -9.74 2.91
CA LEU A 199 -6.35 -10.56 2.87
C LEU A 199 -6.03 -12.03 2.59
N VAL A 200 -5.13 -12.33 1.64
CA VAL A 200 -4.71 -13.70 1.32
C VAL A 200 -4.12 -14.38 2.55
N GLN A 201 -3.26 -13.69 3.29
CA GLN A 201 -2.62 -14.24 4.48
C GLN A 201 -3.58 -14.29 5.67
N LEU A 202 -4.42 -13.28 5.87
CA LEU A 202 -5.40 -13.26 6.96
C LEU A 202 -6.40 -14.41 6.84
N PHE A 203 -6.85 -14.70 5.62
CA PHE A 203 -7.82 -15.76 5.36
C PHE A 203 -7.20 -17.12 5.03
N GLU A 204 -5.88 -17.28 5.10
CA GLU A 204 -5.15 -18.55 4.87
C GLU A 204 -5.43 -19.17 3.49
N VAL A 205 -5.58 -18.32 2.48
CA VAL A 205 -5.88 -18.79 1.13
C VAL A 205 -4.60 -19.19 0.41
N ARG A 206 -4.58 -20.40 -0.18
CA ARG A 206 -3.46 -20.83 -1.03
C ARG A 206 -3.36 -19.91 -2.25
N VAL A 207 -2.14 -19.45 -2.52
CA VAL A 207 -1.84 -18.61 -3.70
C VAL A 207 -1.90 -19.49 -4.96
N THR A 208 -3.04 -19.48 -5.62
CA THR A 208 -3.28 -20.17 -6.89
C THR A 208 -3.26 -19.15 -8.04
N ALA A 209 -3.19 -19.62 -9.30
CA ALA A 209 -3.27 -18.74 -10.47
C ALA A 209 -4.54 -17.85 -10.45
N ARG A 210 -5.68 -18.37 -9.96
CA ARG A 210 -6.92 -17.62 -9.80
C ARG A 210 -6.79 -16.47 -8.80
N VAL A 211 -6.14 -16.72 -7.66
CA VAL A 211 -5.93 -15.71 -6.60
C VAL A 211 -4.97 -14.63 -7.08
N VAL A 212 -3.92 -15.02 -7.83
CA VAL A 212 -3.00 -14.06 -8.48
C VAL A 212 -3.73 -13.25 -9.55
N ALA A 213 -4.52 -13.90 -10.41
CA ALA A 213 -5.32 -13.20 -11.43
C ALA A 213 -6.28 -12.18 -10.82
N ALA A 214 -6.91 -12.50 -9.67
CA ALA A 214 -7.75 -11.53 -8.95
C ALA A 214 -6.93 -10.33 -8.44
N GLY A 215 -5.72 -10.55 -7.94
CA GLY A 215 -4.80 -9.47 -7.57
C GLY A 215 -4.44 -8.56 -8.76
N LEU A 216 -4.10 -9.17 -9.91
CA LEU A 216 -3.81 -8.43 -11.14
C LEU A 216 -5.03 -7.67 -11.66
N LEU A 217 -6.22 -8.25 -11.59
CA LEU A 217 -7.47 -7.58 -11.98
C LEU A 217 -7.79 -6.39 -11.05
N ALA A 218 -7.55 -6.53 -9.75
CA ALA A 218 -7.70 -5.43 -8.80
C ALA A 218 -6.70 -4.30 -9.08
N ILE A 219 -5.45 -4.62 -9.45
CA ILE A 219 -4.45 -3.65 -9.90
C ILE A 219 -4.95 -2.94 -11.17
N ALA A 220 -5.37 -3.68 -12.18
CA ALA A 220 -5.86 -3.11 -13.44
C ALA A 220 -7.07 -2.19 -13.22
N SER A 221 -8.02 -2.61 -12.37
CA SER A 221 -9.18 -1.78 -11.97
C SER A 221 -8.75 -0.47 -11.34
N THR A 222 -7.77 -0.50 -10.44
CA THR A 222 -7.28 0.70 -9.73
C THR A 222 -6.52 1.64 -10.66
N VAL A 223 -5.72 1.09 -11.59
CA VAL A 223 -5.05 1.87 -12.65
C VAL A 223 -6.09 2.55 -13.53
N LEU A 224 -7.14 1.83 -13.93
CA LEU A 224 -8.23 2.39 -14.74
C LEU A 224 -8.96 3.53 -14.01
N VAL A 225 -9.31 3.37 -12.75
CA VAL A 225 -9.95 4.43 -11.95
C VAL A 225 -9.03 5.67 -11.85
N ASN A 226 -7.70 5.47 -11.68
CA ASN A 226 -6.76 6.58 -11.69
C ASN A 226 -6.69 7.27 -13.07
N ALA A 227 -6.67 6.51 -14.16
CA ALA A 227 -6.68 7.05 -15.51
C ALA A 227 -7.97 7.83 -15.80
N ILE A 228 -9.15 7.32 -15.39
CA ILE A 228 -10.42 8.05 -15.45
C ILE A 228 -10.34 9.35 -14.66
N ARG A 229 -9.77 9.34 -13.45
CA ARG A 229 -9.59 10.56 -12.65
C ARG A 229 -8.79 11.62 -13.40
N ILE A 230 -7.65 11.24 -13.98
CA ILE A 230 -6.81 12.17 -14.74
C ILE A 230 -7.55 12.64 -16.02
N SER A 231 -8.26 11.73 -16.69
CA SER A 231 -9.07 12.05 -17.88
C SER A 231 -10.18 13.07 -17.56
N LEU A 232 -10.82 12.95 -16.38
CA LEU A 232 -11.80 13.95 -15.92
C LEU A 232 -11.15 15.32 -15.67
N ILE A 233 -9.91 15.38 -15.16
CA ILE A 233 -9.17 16.63 -15.03
C ILE A 233 -8.88 17.24 -16.42
N VAL A 234 -8.50 16.40 -17.40
CA VAL A 234 -8.28 16.83 -18.79
C VAL A 234 -9.57 17.36 -19.42
N ALA A 235 -10.70 16.70 -19.21
CA ALA A 235 -11.99 17.10 -19.77
C ALA A 235 -12.55 18.35 -19.10
N TYR A 236 -12.37 18.48 -17.78
CA TYR A 236 -12.94 19.56 -16.95
C TYR A 236 -11.85 20.25 -16.11
N PRO A 237 -10.87 20.93 -16.73
CA PRO A 237 -9.72 21.49 -16.02
C PRO A 237 -10.11 22.59 -15.01
N GLN A 238 -11.26 23.28 -15.20
CA GLN A 238 -11.81 24.23 -14.24
C GLN A 238 -12.18 23.57 -12.89
N HIS A 239 -12.39 22.24 -12.86
CA HIS A 239 -12.68 21.46 -11.64
C HIS A 239 -11.45 20.74 -11.08
N LEU A 240 -10.24 21.12 -11.48
CA LEU A 240 -8.97 20.50 -11.04
C LEU A 240 -8.91 20.35 -9.51
N GLN A 241 -9.21 21.41 -8.76
CA GLN A 241 -9.14 21.37 -7.29
C GLN A 241 -10.10 20.36 -6.68
N PHE A 242 -11.33 20.27 -7.19
CA PHE A 242 -12.32 19.31 -6.73
C PHE A 242 -11.89 17.85 -7.02
N ILE A 243 -11.42 17.57 -8.25
CA ILE A 243 -11.08 16.22 -8.70
C ILE A 243 -9.74 15.77 -8.13
N HIS A 244 -8.76 16.69 -7.96
CA HIS A 244 -7.39 16.35 -7.55
C HIS A 244 -7.16 16.39 -6.04
N HIS A 245 -7.70 17.40 -5.34
CA HIS A 245 -7.47 17.63 -3.91
C HIS A 245 -8.75 17.61 -3.05
N GLY A 246 -9.93 17.65 -3.66
CA GLY A 246 -11.20 17.74 -2.96
C GLY A 246 -11.91 16.40 -2.76
N ILE A 247 -13.20 16.49 -2.50
CA ILE A 247 -14.10 15.34 -2.27
C ILE A 247 -14.08 14.37 -3.45
N GLY A 248 -13.95 14.87 -4.69
CA GLY A 248 -13.85 14.05 -5.90
C GLY A 248 -12.68 13.08 -5.87
N SER A 249 -11.51 13.51 -5.38
CA SER A 249 -10.36 12.65 -5.21
C SER A 249 -10.63 11.52 -4.18
N SER A 250 -11.27 11.86 -3.08
CA SER A 250 -11.63 10.88 -2.02
C SER A 250 -12.66 9.87 -2.51
N LEU A 251 -13.67 10.32 -3.25
CA LEU A 251 -14.70 9.43 -3.83
C LEU A 251 -14.09 8.44 -4.84
N LEU A 252 -13.24 8.91 -5.76
CA LEU A 252 -12.59 8.03 -6.74
C LEU A 252 -11.62 7.06 -6.06
N GLY A 253 -10.91 7.51 -5.01
CA GLY A 253 -10.09 6.64 -4.18
C GLY A 253 -10.90 5.56 -3.47
N LEU A 254 -12.07 5.91 -2.93
CA LEU A 254 -13.00 4.95 -2.31
C LEU A 254 -13.53 3.95 -3.33
N VAL A 255 -13.93 4.40 -4.52
CA VAL A 255 -14.38 3.51 -5.62
C VAL A 255 -13.29 2.50 -5.97
N ALA A 256 -12.04 2.96 -6.14
CA ALA A 256 -10.91 2.08 -6.44
C ALA A 256 -10.68 1.04 -5.32
N LEU A 257 -10.73 1.47 -4.06
CA LEU A 257 -10.55 0.60 -2.91
C LEU A 257 -11.67 -0.44 -2.79
N VAL A 258 -12.93 -0.03 -2.92
CA VAL A 258 -14.09 -0.92 -2.86
C VAL A 258 -14.05 -1.94 -4.00
N ALA A 259 -13.72 -1.51 -5.23
CA ALA A 259 -13.57 -2.40 -6.36
C ALA A 259 -12.45 -3.44 -6.12
N ALA A 260 -11.27 -3.00 -5.66
CA ALA A 260 -10.16 -3.89 -5.35
C ALA A 260 -10.55 -4.90 -4.24
N PHE A 261 -11.20 -4.44 -3.17
CA PHE A 261 -11.66 -5.28 -2.08
C PHE A 261 -12.70 -6.30 -2.54
N ALA A 262 -13.67 -5.90 -3.38
CA ALA A 262 -14.69 -6.79 -3.93
C ALA A 262 -14.08 -7.87 -4.84
N ILE A 263 -13.14 -7.50 -5.71
CA ILE A 263 -12.45 -8.44 -6.62
C ILE A 263 -11.66 -9.47 -5.81
N ILE A 264 -10.81 -9.02 -4.89
CA ILE A 264 -9.96 -9.88 -4.07
C ILE A 264 -10.84 -10.74 -3.15
N GLY A 265 -11.79 -10.13 -2.43
CA GLY A 265 -12.69 -10.81 -1.50
C GLY A 265 -13.54 -11.89 -2.17
N SER A 266 -14.09 -11.61 -3.36
CA SER A 266 -14.84 -12.61 -4.13
C SER A 266 -14.00 -13.83 -4.51
N SER A 267 -12.74 -13.62 -4.86
CA SER A 267 -11.79 -14.71 -5.17
C SER A 267 -11.48 -15.56 -3.94
N ILE A 268 -11.29 -14.91 -2.78
CA ILE A 268 -11.05 -15.59 -1.50
C ILE A 268 -12.24 -16.46 -1.10
N LEU A 269 -13.45 -15.90 -1.16
CA LEU A 269 -14.69 -16.61 -0.82
C LEU A 269 -14.91 -17.84 -1.71
N ARG A 270 -14.65 -17.73 -3.02
CA ARG A 270 -14.74 -18.85 -3.95
C ARG A 270 -13.68 -19.92 -3.64
N SER A 271 -12.45 -19.51 -3.33
CA SER A 271 -11.37 -20.46 -3.00
C SER A 271 -11.70 -21.26 -1.73
N LYS A 272 -12.31 -20.65 -0.72
CA LYS A 272 -12.72 -21.36 0.51
C LYS A 272 -13.86 -22.34 0.26
N ARG A 273 -14.84 -22.00 -0.57
CA ARG A 273 -15.95 -22.91 -0.92
C ARG A 273 -15.47 -24.18 -1.60
N HIS A 274 -14.47 -24.10 -2.49
CA HIS A 274 -13.89 -25.27 -3.15
C HIS A 274 -12.97 -26.12 -2.24
N ALA A 275 -12.53 -25.61 -1.12
CA ALA A 275 -11.73 -26.36 -0.15
C ALA A 275 -12.59 -27.17 0.84
N VAL A 276 -13.88 -26.88 0.93
CA VAL A 276 -14.84 -27.54 1.84
C VAL A 276 -15.72 -28.55 1.08
N ALA A 277 -15.81 -28.46 -0.25
CA ALA A 277 -16.50 -29.41 -1.12
C ALA A 277 -15.53 -30.50 -1.61
#